data_f01f88509b8279fa77170a32f2be087a
#
_entry.id   f01f88509b8279fa77170a32f2be087a
#
_cell.length_a   1.000
_cell.length_b   1.000
_cell.length_c   1.000
_cell.angle_alpha   90.00
_cell.angle_beta   90.00
_cell.angle_gamma   90.00
#
_symmetry.space_group_name_H-M   'P 1'
#
loop_
_entity.id
_entity.type
_entity.pdbx_description
1 polymer ?
#
loop_
_entity_poly.entity_id
_entity_poly.type
_entity_poly.pdbx_seq_one_letter_code
_entity_poly.pdbx_strand_id
1 'polypeptide(L)'
;MANILVIRLSAIGDVAMTVPVIYSAAKANPTDSFTVLTQAFLIPVFINRPKNVNVIGINTKSTEKTLAGLLRFASALVKYDFDVVLDLHDVLRTMIIRTLFRLNGRRVFVVDKARKDRARLTDAKHKRFKQLRPVIERYADVFRNAGLHYTESFTSLYETSTPDLSALEPLVGTKTGKWIGIAPFAKHRGKIYPTGEMELVMAELSDREDFTIFLFGGRGYEEALLDQWAFEYPRVKSVAGKYSLDQELALISRLDLLICMDSANMHFASLVGTRVLSVWGATHPYAGFYGYHQDPEDCIQLDLPCRPCSVFGQKPCLRKDWACMKQLNPDLIINKVLTSLNAVSYTHLR
;
A
#
# COMPACT_ATOMS: atom_id res chain seq x y z
N MET A 1 -29.48 3.54 -11.76
CA MET A 1 -28.14 3.99 -12.17
C MET A 1 -27.75 5.15 -11.24
N ALA A 2 -26.78 4.97 -10.39
CA ALA A 2 -26.30 5.99 -9.47
C ALA A 2 -24.91 6.49 -9.89
N ASN A 3 -24.63 7.77 -9.67
CA ASN A 3 -23.32 8.37 -9.88
C ASN A 3 -22.64 8.58 -8.52
N ILE A 4 -21.55 7.87 -8.26
CA ILE A 4 -20.94 7.71 -6.92
C ILE A 4 -19.55 8.33 -6.92
N LEU A 5 -19.29 9.27 -6.00
CA LEU A 5 -17.97 9.83 -5.74
C LEU A 5 -17.31 9.11 -4.58
N VAL A 6 -16.15 8.50 -4.79
CA VAL A 6 -15.33 7.86 -3.75
C VAL A 6 -14.09 8.72 -3.47
N ILE A 7 -13.88 9.15 -2.23
CA ILE A 7 -12.82 10.09 -1.88
C ILE A 7 -11.74 9.42 -1.03
N ARG A 8 -10.51 9.31 -1.58
CA ARG A 8 -9.31 8.95 -0.80
C ARG A 8 -8.07 9.67 -1.36
N LEU A 9 -7.62 10.74 -0.69
CA LEU A 9 -6.55 11.59 -1.21
C LEU A 9 -5.14 11.09 -0.87
N SER A 10 -4.96 10.39 0.26
CA SER A 10 -3.67 9.92 0.78
C SER A 10 -3.87 8.94 1.96
N ALA A 11 -2.85 8.28 2.56
CA ALA A 11 -1.50 8.14 2.03
C ALA A 11 -1.48 7.13 0.88
N ILE A 12 -0.30 6.93 0.24
CA ILE A 12 -0.15 6.07 -0.95
C ILE A 12 -0.70 4.65 -0.68
N GLY A 13 -0.24 3.98 0.39
CA GLY A 13 -0.71 2.65 0.75
C GLY A 13 -2.21 2.60 1.10
N ASP A 14 -2.73 3.64 1.74
CA ASP A 14 -4.18 3.71 2.03
C ASP A 14 -5.02 3.87 0.75
N VAL A 15 -4.51 4.58 -0.28
CA VAL A 15 -5.16 4.66 -1.59
C VAL A 15 -5.11 3.30 -2.27
N ALA A 16 -3.97 2.60 -2.26
CA ALA A 16 -3.83 1.25 -2.78
C ALA A 16 -4.86 0.29 -2.14
N MET A 17 -5.06 0.34 -0.81
CA MET A 17 -6.07 -0.48 -0.13
C MET A 17 -7.52 -0.17 -0.54
N THR A 18 -7.81 0.95 -1.22
CA THR A 18 -9.16 1.20 -1.73
C THR A 18 -9.47 0.47 -3.03
N VAL A 19 -8.45 0.11 -3.80
CA VAL A 19 -8.60 -0.52 -5.13
C VAL A 19 -9.39 -1.82 -5.08
N PRO A 20 -9.07 -2.81 -4.23
CA PRO A 20 -9.83 -4.06 -4.14
C PRO A 20 -11.32 -3.82 -3.85
N VAL A 21 -11.60 -2.85 -2.97
CA VAL A 21 -12.98 -2.54 -2.55
C VAL A 21 -13.74 -1.85 -3.68
N ILE A 22 -13.14 -0.83 -4.31
CA ILE A 22 -13.78 -0.08 -5.40
C ILE A 22 -14.04 -0.98 -6.61
N TYR A 23 -13.06 -1.80 -7.00
CA TYR A 23 -13.21 -2.68 -8.17
C TYR A 23 -14.24 -3.79 -7.91
N SER A 24 -14.24 -4.37 -6.72
CA SER A 24 -15.26 -5.34 -6.31
C SER A 24 -16.67 -4.73 -6.29
N ALA A 25 -16.82 -3.53 -5.70
CA ALA A 25 -18.10 -2.83 -5.69
C ALA A 25 -18.55 -2.45 -7.11
N ALA A 26 -17.65 -1.97 -7.97
CA ALA A 26 -17.98 -1.61 -9.34
C ALA A 26 -18.45 -2.82 -10.17
N LYS A 27 -17.79 -3.98 -9.99
CA LYS A 27 -18.22 -5.25 -10.63
C LYS A 27 -19.60 -5.70 -10.12
N ALA A 28 -19.89 -5.53 -8.83
CA ALA A 28 -21.17 -5.90 -8.22
C ALA A 28 -22.34 -4.95 -8.57
N ASN A 29 -22.03 -3.72 -9.06
CA ASN A 29 -23.01 -2.71 -9.45
C ASN A 29 -22.72 -2.20 -10.87
N PRO A 30 -22.89 -3.01 -11.90
CA PRO A 30 -22.45 -2.69 -13.26
C PRO A 30 -23.21 -1.54 -13.93
N THR A 31 -24.40 -1.20 -13.43
CA THR A 31 -25.21 -0.08 -13.91
C THR A 31 -24.84 1.25 -13.27
N ASP A 32 -24.09 1.26 -12.17
CA ASP A 32 -23.68 2.46 -11.47
C ASP A 32 -22.31 2.95 -11.95
N SER A 33 -22.07 4.25 -11.85
CA SER A 33 -20.79 4.89 -12.20
C SER A 33 -20.03 5.29 -10.93
N PHE A 34 -18.77 4.90 -10.85
CA PHE A 34 -17.88 5.24 -9.73
C PHE A 34 -16.80 6.22 -10.19
N THR A 35 -16.66 7.34 -9.51
CA THR A 35 -15.57 8.29 -9.74
C THR A 35 -14.70 8.37 -8.49
N VAL A 36 -13.44 8.02 -8.61
CA VAL A 36 -12.47 8.07 -7.51
C VAL A 36 -11.76 9.41 -7.52
N LEU A 37 -11.83 10.15 -6.42
CA LEU A 37 -11.06 11.36 -6.19
C LEU A 37 -9.82 11.03 -5.36
N THR A 38 -8.63 11.19 -5.97
CA THR A 38 -7.34 10.96 -5.33
C THR A 38 -6.32 12.03 -5.69
N GLN A 39 -5.10 11.98 -5.13
CA GLN A 39 -3.98 12.84 -5.58
C GLN A 39 -3.63 12.51 -7.04
N ALA A 40 -3.34 13.52 -7.85
CA ALA A 40 -3.07 13.35 -9.28
C ALA A 40 -1.94 12.31 -9.56
N PHE A 41 -0.87 12.33 -8.77
CA PHE A 41 0.25 11.38 -8.92
C PHE A 41 -0.11 9.93 -8.53
N LEU A 42 -1.27 9.68 -7.92
CA LEU A 42 -1.76 8.34 -7.55
C LEU A 42 -2.76 7.74 -8.56
N ILE A 43 -3.11 8.48 -9.61
CA ILE A 43 -3.97 7.95 -10.68
C ILE A 43 -3.43 6.62 -11.24
N PRO A 44 -2.10 6.43 -11.44
CA PRO A 44 -1.55 5.17 -11.94
C PRO A 44 -1.74 3.94 -11.03
N VAL A 45 -2.18 4.11 -9.78
CA VAL A 45 -2.59 2.97 -8.93
C VAL A 45 -3.86 2.28 -9.46
N PHE A 46 -4.69 3.01 -10.24
CA PHE A 46 -5.98 2.55 -10.74
C PHE A 46 -5.89 2.08 -12.20
N ILE A 47 -4.89 1.28 -12.54
CA ILE A 47 -4.77 0.63 -13.86
C ILE A 47 -5.79 -0.52 -13.99
N ASN A 48 -6.10 -0.90 -15.22
CA ASN A 48 -6.98 -2.04 -15.54
C ASN A 48 -8.33 -2.02 -14.78
N ARG A 49 -8.83 -0.80 -14.52
CA ARG A 49 -10.07 -0.59 -13.77
C ARG A 49 -11.31 -1.06 -14.55
N PRO A 50 -12.37 -1.48 -13.86
CA PRO A 50 -13.68 -1.73 -14.46
C PRO A 50 -14.15 -0.53 -15.30
N LYS A 51 -14.90 -0.80 -16.37
CA LYS A 51 -15.36 0.24 -17.33
C LYS A 51 -16.19 1.36 -16.70
N ASN A 52 -16.86 1.04 -15.59
CA ASN A 52 -17.69 1.99 -14.84
C ASN A 52 -16.92 2.70 -13.70
N VAL A 53 -15.57 2.62 -13.67
CA VAL A 53 -14.72 3.33 -12.73
C VAL A 53 -13.92 4.43 -13.45
N ASN A 54 -14.09 5.67 -13.00
CA ASN A 54 -13.32 6.83 -13.43
C ASN A 54 -12.43 7.33 -12.30
N VAL A 55 -11.36 8.08 -12.61
CA VAL A 55 -10.46 8.64 -11.61
C VAL A 55 -10.21 10.12 -11.90
N ILE A 56 -10.36 10.96 -10.87
CA ILE A 56 -10.07 12.40 -10.92
C ILE A 56 -8.90 12.69 -9.97
N GLY A 57 -7.90 13.40 -10.47
CA GLY A 57 -6.76 13.85 -9.69
C GLY A 57 -6.98 15.23 -9.07
N ILE A 58 -6.60 15.39 -7.79
CA ILE A 58 -6.48 16.68 -7.12
C ILE A 58 -5.02 16.96 -6.80
N ASN A 59 -4.60 18.23 -6.88
CA ASN A 59 -3.23 18.62 -6.54
C ASN A 59 -3.18 19.48 -5.28
N THR A 60 -3.20 18.83 -4.12
CA THR A 60 -3.23 19.50 -2.80
C THR A 60 -1.91 20.19 -2.40
N LYS A 61 -0.86 20.11 -3.24
CA LYS A 61 0.42 20.78 -3.04
C LYS A 61 0.55 22.08 -3.84
N SER A 62 -0.29 22.28 -4.86
CA SER A 62 -0.27 23.47 -5.73
C SER A 62 -1.63 24.19 -5.74
N THR A 63 -2.48 23.90 -6.71
CA THR A 63 -3.74 24.61 -6.99
C THR A 63 -4.77 24.50 -5.86
N GLU A 64 -4.91 23.32 -5.25
CA GLU A 64 -5.85 23.05 -4.15
C GLU A 64 -5.15 23.05 -2.76
N LYS A 65 -3.98 23.71 -2.65
CA LYS A 65 -3.26 23.90 -1.39
C LYS A 65 -4.02 24.85 -0.46
N THR A 66 -4.58 25.92 -1.00
CA THR A 66 -5.32 26.93 -0.27
C THR A 66 -6.78 26.54 -0.07
N LEU A 67 -7.44 27.11 0.96
CA LEU A 67 -8.88 26.91 1.19
C LEU A 67 -9.70 27.37 -0.02
N ALA A 68 -9.36 28.54 -0.60
CA ALA A 68 -10.07 29.08 -1.77
C ALA A 68 -9.94 28.14 -2.99
N GLY A 69 -8.74 27.61 -3.25
CA GLY A 69 -8.51 26.62 -4.32
C GLY A 69 -9.30 25.34 -4.09
N LEU A 70 -9.31 24.83 -2.84
CA LEU A 70 -10.08 23.65 -2.47
C LEU A 70 -11.59 23.87 -2.63
N LEU A 71 -12.12 25.02 -2.21
CA LEU A 71 -13.54 25.36 -2.35
C LEU A 71 -13.94 25.49 -3.82
N ARG A 72 -13.11 26.15 -4.65
CA ARG A 72 -13.33 26.25 -6.09
C ARG A 72 -13.38 24.87 -6.75
N PHE A 73 -12.43 23.99 -6.41
CA PHE A 73 -12.40 22.62 -6.90
C PHE A 73 -13.65 21.83 -6.45
N ALA A 74 -14.01 21.91 -5.17
CA ALA A 74 -15.17 21.21 -4.64
C ALA A 74 -16.50 21.71 -5.24
N SER A 75 -16.61 23.02 -5.49
CA SER A 75 -17.77 23.61 -6.20
C SER A 75 -17.85 23.15 -7.66
N ALA A 76 -16.71 22.95 -8.31
CA ALA A 76 -16.68 22.36 -9.65
C ALA A 76 -17.12 20.89 -9.62
N LEU A 77 -16.68 20.12 -8.61
CA LEU A 77 -17.08 18.71 -8.44
C LEU A 77 -18.60 18.55 -8.22
N VAL A 78 -19.24 19.48 -7.51
CA VAL A 78 -20.71 19.42 -7.29
C VAL A 78 -21.48 19.46 -8.62
N LYS A 79 -20.92 20.09 -9.66
CA LYS A 79 -21.55 20.15 -11.00
C LYS A 79 -21.57 18.81 -11.76
N TYR A 80 -20.79 17.81 -11.32
CA TYR A 80 -20.79 16.47 -11.93
C TYR A 80 -21.98 15.60 -11.47
N ASP A 81 -22.90 16.15 -10.70
CA ASP A 81 -24.17 15.53 -10.32
C ASP A 81 -24.05 14.14 -9.67
N PHE A 82 -23.14 14.00 -8.70
CA PHE A 82 -23.02 12.80 -7.91
C PHE A 82 -24.20 12.62 -6.95
N ASP A 83 -24.80 11.43 -6.93
CA ASP A 83 -25.92 11.07 -6.04
C ASP A 83 -25.44 10.73 -4.64
N VAL A 84 -24.27 10.08 -4.55
CA VAL A 84 -23.70 9.53 -3.32
C VAL A 84 -22.21 9.89 -3.23
N VAL A 85 -21.77 10.26 -2.04
CA VAL A 85 -20.36 10.52 -1.73
C VAL A 85 -19.88 9.55 -0.64
N LEU A 86 -18.85 8.79 -0.93
CA LEU A 86 -18.19 7.86 -0.03
C LEU A 86 -16.83 8.44 0.39
N ASP A 87 -16.74 9.01 1.59
CA ASP A 87 -15.48 9.55 2.13
C ASP A 87 -14.71 8.45 2.89
N LEU A 88 -13.77 7.81 2.21
CA LEU A 88 -12.86 6.81 2.78
C LEU A 88 -11.64 7.44 3.46
N HIS A 89 -11.57 8.78 3.53
CA HIS A 89 -10.40 9.48 4.09
C HIS A 89 -10.67 10.17 5.43
N ASP A 90 -11.80 10.85 5.59
CA ASP A 90 -12.22 11.56 6.82
C ASP A 90 -11.11 12.44 7.41
N VAL A 91 -10.62 13.40 6.63
CA VAL A 91 -9.67 14.45 7.02
C VAL A 91 -10.26 15.83 6.73
N LEU A 92 -9.68 16.90 7.27
CA LEU A 92 -10.19 18.26 7.12
C LEU A 92 -10.52 18.64 5.67
N ARG A 93 -9.65 18.29 4.72
CA ARG A 93 -9.90 18.57 3.29
C ARG A 93 -11.13 17.84 2.75
N THR A 94 -11.29 16.57 3.09
CA THR A 94 -12.44 15.79 2.61
C THR A 94 -13.72 16.19 3.39
N MET A 95 -13.60 16.67 4.62
CA MET A 95 -14.72 17.26 5.36
C MET A 95 -15.29 18.48 4.65
N ILE A 96 -14.42 19.36 4.13
CA ILE A 96 -14.84 20.54 3.36
C ILE A 96 -15.57 20.09 2.09
N ILE A 97 -14.99 19.18 1.31
CA ILE A 97 -15.60 18.66 0.09
C ILE A 97 -16.97 18.04 0.38
N ARG A 98 -17.04 17.07 1.30
CA ARG A 98 -18.29 16.37 1.62
C ARG A 98 -19.38 17.27 2.21
N THR A 99 -18.97 18.35 2.91
CA THR A 99 -19.92 19.31 3.46
C THR A 99 -20.64 20.05 2.34
N LEU A 100 -19.94 20.47 1.28
CA LEU A 100 -20.57 21.07 0.10
C LEU A 100 -21.59 20.12 -0.55
N PHE A 101 -21.26 18.85 -0.67
CA PHE A 101 -22.20 17.85 -1.19
C PHE A 101 -23.44 17.69 -0.29
N ARG A 102 -23.28 17.67 1.05
CA ARG A 102 -24.39 17.63 1.99
C ARG A 102 -25.32 18.85 1.88
N LEU A 103 -24.73 20.04 1.73
CA LEU A 103 -25.50 21.28 1.54
C LEU A 103 -26.28 21.30 0.22
N ASN A 104 -25.84 20.52 -0.76
CA ASN A 104 -26.55 20.28 -2.03
C ASN A 104 -27.46 19.03 -2.01
N GLY A 105 -27.84 18.55 -0.81
CA GLY A 105 -28.80 17.46 -0.65
C GLY A 105 -28.27 16.05 -0.98
N ARG A 106 -26.94 15.88 -1.17
CA ARG A 106 -26.38 14.58 -1.53
C ARG A 106 -26.14 13.69 -0.32
N ARG A 107 -26.35 12.37 -0.49
CA ARG A 107 -26.07 11.39 0.56
C ARG A 107 -24.55 11.23 0.76
N VAL A 108 -24.08 11.26 2.00
CA VAL A 108 -22.65 11.18 2.32
C VAL A 108 -22.40 10.12 3.39
N PHE A 109 -21.58 9.15 3.08
CA PHE A 109 -21.14 8.09 3.98
C PHE A 109 -19.63 8.22 4.24
N VAL A 110 -19.23 7.94 5.48
CA VAL A 110 -17.86 8.23 5.95
C VAL A 110 -17.30 7.01 6.65
N VAL A 111 -16.02 6.71 6.38
CA VAL A 111 -15.33 5.60 7.01
C VAL A 111 -15.17 5.78 8.52
N ASP A 112 -15.43 4.70 9.27
CA ASP A 112 -15.03 4.63 10.68
C ASP A 112 -13.53 4.29 10.76
N LYS A 113 -12.73 5.21 11.27
CA LYS A 113 -11.30 5.04 11.48
C LYS A 113 -10.93 4.25 12.73
N ALA A 114 -11.91 3.84 13.55
CA ALA A 114 -11.73 3.18 14.86
C ALA A 114 -10.67 3.87 15.73
N ARG A 115 -10.72 5.20 15.82
CA ARG A 115 -9.70 6.01 16.52
C ARG A 115 -9.53 5.60 17.98
N LYS A 116 -10.62 5.27 18.68
CA LYS A 116 -10.60 4.82 20.07
C LYS A 116 -9.88 3.49 20.23
N ASP A 117 -10.15 2.52 19.37
CA ASP A 117 -9.53 1.18 19.44
C ASP A 117 -8.05 1.23 19.04
N ARG A 118 -7.71 2.04 18.03
CA ARG A 118 -6.30 2.32 17.68
C ARG A 118 -5.53 2.99 18.82
N ALA A 119 -6.15 3.94 19.52
CA ALA A 119 -5.56 4.57 20.70
C ALA A 119 -5.30 3.53 21.81
N ARG A 120 -6.26 2.66 22.10
CA ARG A 120 -6.12 1.57 23.09
C ARG A 120 -5.06 0.55 22.69
N LEU A 121 -4.97 0.21 21.38
CA LEU A 121 -3.95 -0.72 20.88
C LEU A 121 -2.53 -0.18 21.07
N THR A 122 -2.33 1.13 21.01
CA THR A 122 -1.00 1.78 21.13
C THR A 122 -0.78 2.48 22.46
N ASP A 123 -1.65 2.26 23.43
CA ASP A 123 -1.52 2.82 24.78
C ASP A 123 -0.29 2.22 25.50
N ALA A 124 0.51 3.06 26.13
CA ALA A 124 1.74 2.61 26.79
C ALA A 124 1.49 1.93 28.14
N LYS A 125 0.39 2.30 28.84
CA LYS A 125 0.09 1.85 30.22
C LYS A 125 -1.05 0.83 30.26
N HIS A 126 -2.08 1.05 29.39
CA HIS A 126 -3.32 0.28 29.40
C HIS A 126 -3.59 -0.31 28.02
N LYS A 127 -2.56 -0.90 27.42
CA LYS A 127 -2.63 -1.49 26.08
C LYS A 127 -3.67 -2.58 26.00
N ARG A 128 -4.59 -2.45 25.03
CA ARG A 128 -5.48 -3.53 24.65
C ARG A 128 -4.95 -4.17 23.38
N PHE A 129 -4.13 -5.21 23.54
CA PHE A 129 -3.52 -5.92 22.42
C PHE A 129 -4.54 -6.89 21.79
N LYS A 130 -5.27 -6.39 20.80
CA LYS A 130 -6.30 -7.15 20.08
C LYS A 130 -6.27 -6.74 18.61
N GLN A 131 -6.44 -7.73 17.72
CA GLN A 131 -6.64 -7.51 16.29
C GLN A 131 -7.82 -6.55 16.06
N LEU A 132 -7.57 -5.45 15.38
CA LEU A 132 -8.62 -4.56 14.92
C LEU A 132 -9.14 -5.02 13.56
N ARG A 133 -10.40 -4.69 13.28
CA ARG A 133 -10.99 -4.97 11.99
C ARG A 133 -10.15 -4.38 10.85
N PRO A 134 -9.83 -5.14 9.78
CA PRO A 134 -9.03 -4.66 8.67
C PRO A 134 -9.57 -3.37 8.06
N VAL A 135 -8.67 -2.51 7.59
CA VAL A 135 -9.05 -1.21 6.99
C VAL A 135 -9.87 -1.42 5.71
N ILE A 136 -9.55 -2.44 4.94
CA ILE A 136 -10.28 -2.83 3.72
C ILE A 136 -11.75 -3.15 4.04
N GLU A 137 -11.99 -3.91 5.11
CA GLU A 137 -13.35 -4.21 5.56
C GLU A 137 -14.13 -2.96 6.01
N ARG A 138 -13.45 -2.00 6.64
CA ARG A 138 -14.05 -0.71 7.00
C ARG A 138 -14.39 0.14 5.77
N TYR A 139 -13.59 0.02 4.71
CA TYR A 139 -13.94 0.64 3.42
C TYR A 139 -15.15 -0.04 2.81
N ALA A 140 -15.20 -1.38 2.78
CA ALA A 140 -16.35 -2.13 2.29
C ALA A 140 -17.66 -1.77 3.02
N ASP A 141 -17.60 -1.54 4.35
CA ASP A 141 -18.77 -1.09 5.11
C ASP A 141 -19.34 0.24 4.63
N VAL A 142 -18.49 1.16 4.15
CA VAL A 142 -18.99 2.45 3.63
C VAL A 142 -19.86 2.22 2.40
N PHE A 143 -19.49 1.26 1.53
CA PHE A 143 -20.29 0.88 0.37
C PHE A 143 -21.59 0.18 0.79
N ARG A 144 -21.53 -0.79 1.71
CA ARG A 144 -22.70 -1.48 2.25
C ARG A 144 -23.68 -0.51 2.91
N ASN A 145 -23.19 0.43 3.72
CA ASN A 145 -23.99 1.45 4.40
C ASN A 145 -24.65 2.42 3.42
N ALA A 146 -24.05 2.62 2.24
CA ALA A 146 -24.63 3.41 1.17
C ALA A 146 -25.77 2.68 0.41
N GLY A 147 -25.98 1.39 0.69
CA GLY A 147 -26.96 0.54 0.01
C GLY A 147 -26.43 -0.10 -1.27
N LEU A 148 -25.10 -0.09 -1.50
CA LEU A 148 -24.49 -0.72 -2.67
C LEU A 148 -24.24 -2.21 -2.40
N HIS A 149 -24.41 -3.02 -3.42
CA HIS A 149 -23.99 -4.41 -3.36
C HIS A 149 -22.47 -4.48 -3.24
N TYR A 150 -21.99 -5.32 -2.34
CA TYR A 150 -20.57 -5.56 -2.17
C TYR A 150 -20.30 -7.04 -1.97
N THR A 151 -19.63 -7.63 -2.95
CA THR A 151 -19.05 -8.96 -2.87
C THR A 151 -17.58 -8.82 -3.25
N GLU A 152 -16.70 -9.32 -2.39
CA GLU A 152 -15.27 -9.30 -2.68
C GLU A 152 -14.97 -10.19 -3.88
N SER A 153 -14.41 -9.59 -4.93
CA SER A 153 -14.14 -10.27 -6.20
C SER A 153 -12.85 -9.80 -6.88
N PHE A 154 -12.12 -8.87 -6.26
CA PHE A 154 -10.83 -8.43 -6.76
C PHE A 154 -9.78 -9.49 -6.45
N THR A 155 -8.97 -9.88 -7.44
CA THR A 155 -7.86 -10.81 -7.30
C THR A 155 -6.52 -10.14 -7.59
N SER A 156 -6.42 -9.36 -8.66
CA SER A 156 -5.21 -8.66 -9.07
C SER A 156 -5.53 -7.51 -10.03
N LEU A 157 -4.66 -6.50 -10.09
CA LEU A 157 -4.70 -5.48 -11.14
C LEU A 157 -4.48 -6.08 -12.54
N TYR A 158 -3.86 -7.24 -12.63
CA TYR A 158 -3.58 -7.96 -13.88
C TYR A 158 -4.48 -9.19 -14.09
N GLU A 159 -5.64 -9.24 -13.42
CA GLU A 159 -6.61 -10.34 -13.54
C GLU A 159 -7.02 -10.65 -15.00
N THR A 160 -7.16 -9.61 -15.82
CA THR A 160 -7.61 -9.72 -17.22
C THR A 160 -6.64 -9.17 -18.26
N SER A 161 -5.41 -8.82 -17.85
CA SER A 161 -4.41 -8.20 -18.72
C SER A 161 -3.01 -8.73 -18.38
N THR A 162 -2.10 -8.62 -19.33
CA THR A 162 -0.68 -8.94 -19.13
C THR A 162 0.08 -7.68 -18.72
N PRO A 163 0.98 -7.75 -17.70
CA PRO A 163 1.86 -6.64 -17.35
C PRO A 163 2.80 -6.31 -18.52
N ASP A 164 2.89 -5.03 -18.87
CA ASP A 164 3.84 -4.55 -19.88
C ASP A 164 5.19 -4.20 -19.23
N LEU A 165 6.23 -4.94 -19.60
CA LEU A 165 7.62 -4.74 -19.16
C LEU A 165 8.50 -4.09 -20.22
N SER A 166 7.98 -3.67 -21.36
CA SER A 166 8.78 -3.17 -22.48
C SER A 166 9.75 -2.04 -22.10
N ALA A 167 9.30 -1.09 -21.28
CA ALA A 167 10.13 0.01 -20.78
C ALA A 167 11.21 -0.45 -19.79
N LEU A 168 11.04 -1.62 -19.17
CA LEU A 168 11.95 -2.19 -18.16
C LEU A 168 12.89 -3.24 -18.78
N GLU A 169 12.62 -3.71 -19.99
CA GLU A 169 13.38 -4.79 -20.64
C GLU A 169 14.89 -4.59 -20.62
N PRO A 170 15.44 -3.39 -20.88
CA PRO A 170 16.88 -3.15 -20.80
C PRO A 170 17.47 -3.39 -19.41
N LEU A 171 16.68 -3.20 -18.36
CA LEU A 171 17.09 -3.44 -16.98
C LEU A 171 16.86 -4.89 -16.57
N VAL A 172 15.67 -5.43 -16.83
CA VAL A 172 15.28 -6.74 -16.28
C VAL A 172 15.82 -7.90 -17.08
N GLY A 173 15.87 -7.80 -18.42
CA GLY A 173 16.23 -8.89 -19.32
C GLY A 173 15.26 -10.07 -19.24
N THR A 174 15.69 -11.23 -19.70
CA THR A 174 14.93 -12.47 -19.59
C THR A 174 14.96 -13.01 -18.17
N LYS A 175 13.79 -13.40 -17.64
CA LYS A 175 13.70 -13.98 -16.30
C LYS A 175 14.36 -15.37 -16.27
N THR A 176 15.50 -15.45 -15.59
CA THR A 176 16.19 -16.69 -15.25
C THR A 176 16.24 -16.81 -13.73
N GLY A 177 15.74 -17.91 -13.17
CA GLY A 177 15.69 -18.07 -11.71
C GLY A 177 14.61 -17.25 -11.00
N LYS A 178 14.88 -16.87 -9.76
CA LYS A 178 13.93 -16.15 -8.88
C LYS A 178 14.19 -14.65 -8.90
N TRP A 179 13.13 -13.87 -9.04
CA TRP A 179 13.16 -12.42 -8.94
C TRP A 179 12.65 -11.99 -7.57
N ILE A 180 13.50 -11.35 -6.79
CA ILE A 180 13.18 -10.88 -5.44
C ILE A 180 13.17 -9.36 -5.45
N GLY A 181 12.07 -8.76 -4.96
CA GLY A 181 12.02 -7.33 -4.71
C GLY A 181 12.47 -6.99 -3.29
N ILE A 182 13.17 -5.87 -3.11
CA ILE A 182 13.47 -5.30 -1.79
C ILE A 182 13.09 -3.82 -1.78
N ALA A 183 12.18 -3.43 -0.85
CA ALA A 183 11.76 -2.06 -0.63
C ALA A 183 12.07 -1.66 0.84
N PRO A 184 13.32 -1.22 1.13
CA PRO A 184 13.83 -1.10 2.50
C PRO A 184 13.34 0.15 3.25
N PHE A 185 12.60 1.03 2.59
CA PHE A 185 12.20 2.31 3.15
C PHE A 185 10.72 2.39 3.52
N ALA A 186 10.44 3.30 4.43
CA ALA A 186 9.09 3.70 4.80
C ALA A 186 9.08 5.18 5.20
N LYS A 187 7.91 5.80 5.20
CA LYS A 187 7.74 7.23 5.52
C LYS A 187 8.24 7.64 6.90
N HIS A 188 8.18 6.74 7.88
CA HIS A 188 8.45 7.06 9.29
C HIS A 188 9.54 6.15 9.85
N ARG A 189 10.47 6.73 10.64
CA ARG A 189 11.61 6.02 11.22
C ARG A 189 11.23 4.76 12.00
N GLY A 190 10.10 4.77 12.69
CA GLY A 190 9.61 3.60 13.44
C GLY A 190 9.24 2.39 12.59
N LYS A 191 9.31 2.51 11.27
CA LYS A 191 9.02 1.46 10.30
C LYS A 191 10.23 1.09 9.44
N ILE A 192 11.38 1.73 9.62
CA ILE A 192 12.56 1.50 8.78
C ILE A 192 13.50 0.57 9.52
N TYR A 193 13.79 -0.57 8.92
CA TYR A 193 14.86 -1.46 9.36
C TYR A 193 16.21 -0.79 9.10
N PRO A 194 17.25 -0.94 9.95
CA PRO A 194 18.52 -0.33 9.68
C PRO A 194 19.04 -0.67 8.30
N THR A 195 19.43 0.34 7.53
CA THR A 195 19.82 0.15 6.12
C THR A 195 21.03 -0.76 5.97
N GLY A 196 22.03 -0.67 6.87
CA GLY A 196 23.16 -1.59 6.88
C GLY A 196 22.76 -3.05 7.13
N GLU A 197 21.78 -3.29 8.01
CA GLU A 197 21.27 -4.65 8.24
C GLU A 197 20.46 -5.18 7.04
N MET A 198 19.72 -4.30 6.36
CA MET A 198 19.02 -4.69 5.12
C MET A 198 20.01 -4.94 3.98
N GLU A 199 21.13 -4.22 3.94
CA GLU A 199 22.21 -4.44 2.99
C GLU A 199 22.85 -5.83 3.20
N LEU A 200 23.06 -6.27 4.45
CA LEU A 200 23.51 -7.63 4.75
C LEU A 200 22.52 -8.69 4.24
N VAL A 201 21.21 -8.48 4.45
CA VAL A 201 20.17 -9.37 3.90
C VAL A 201 20.27 -9.44 2.36
N MET A 202 20.39 -8.28 1.73
CA MET A 202 20.47 -8.19 0.28
C MET A 202 21.74 -8.84 -0.27
N ALA A 203 22.89 -8.58 0.35
CA ALA A 203 24.17 -9.15 -0.04
C ALA A 203 24.13 -10.68 0.00
N GLU A 204 23.71 -11.27 1.12
CA GLU A 204 23.58 -12.72 1.29
C GLU A 204 22.65 -13.35 0.24
N LEU A 205 21.51 -12.70 -0.05
CA LEU A 205 20.60 -13.19 -1.09
C LEU A 205 21.17 -13.02 -2.49
N SER A 206 22.00 -11.99 -2.73
CA SER A 206 22.61 -11.73 -4.05
C SER A 206 23.75 -12.66 -4.38
N ASP A 207 24.37 -13.34 -3.40
CA ASP A 207 25.40 -14.34 -3.61
C ASP A 207 24.86 -15.62 -4.29
N ARG A 208 23.54 -15.83 -4.25
CA ARG A 208 22.90 -16.95 -4.90
C ARG A 208 22.79 -16.71 -6.41
N GLU A 209 23.32 -17.65 -7.20
CA GLU A 209 23.33 -17.53 -8.67
C GLU A 209 21.94 -17.55 -9.31
N ASP A 210 20.97 -18.19 -8.66
CA ASP A 210 19.60 -18.32 -9.12
C ASP A 210 18.71 -17.13 -8.72
N PHE A 211 19.23 -16.08 -8.02
CA PHE A 211 18.47 -14.91 -7.62
C PHE A 211 18.88 -13.66 -8.40
N THR A 212 17.86 -12.85 -8.74
CA THR A 212 18.02 -11.47 -9.20
C THR A 212 17.21 -10.56 -8.26
N ILE A 213 17.86 -9.53 -7.73
CA ILE A 213 17.26 -8.62 -6.75
C ILE A 213 16.91 -7.30 -7.41
N PHE A 214 15.67 -6.83 -7.21
CA PHE A 214 15.19 -5.53 -7.68
C PHE A 214 14.91 -4.62 -6.47
N LEU A 215 15.53 -3.43 -6.46
CA LEU A 215 15.43 -2.47 -5.36
C LEU A 215 14.40 -1.39 -5.69
N PHE A 216 13.42 -1.20 -4.80
CA PHE A 216 12.36 -0.22 -4.91
C PHE A 216 12.51 0.89 -3.86
N GLY A 217 12.39 2.14 -4.28
CA GLY A 217 12.49 3.31 -3.40
C GLY A 217 12.05 4.58 -4.09
N GLY A 218 11.92 5.66 -3.32
CA GLY A 218 11.63 7.00 -3.83
C GLY A 218 12.88 7.69 -4.36
N ARG A 219 12.69 8.88 -4.93
CA ARG A 219 13.77 9.73 -5.44
C ARG A 219 14.63 10.32 -4.32
N GLY A 220 15.82 10.76 -4.68
CA GLY A 220 16.75 11.46 -3.81
C GLY A 220 17.60 10.50 -2.98
N TYR A 221 17.59 10.60 -1.65
CA TYR A 221 18.43 9.78 -0.78
C TYR A 221 18.19 8.27 -0.97
N GLU A 222 16.93 7.84 -1.09
CA GLU A 222 16.60 6.42 -1.28
C GLU A 222 17.17 5.92 -2.62
N GLU A 223 16.96 6.64 -3.71
CA GLU A 223 17.51 6.35 -5.03
C GLU A 223 19.03 6.26 -5.01
N ALA A 224 19.72 7.26 -4.42
CA ALA A 224 21.17 7.29 -4.36
C ALA A 224 21.77 6.10 -3.62
N LEU A 225 21.18 5.69 -2.48
CA LEU A 225 21.65 4.53 -1.72
C LEU A 225 21.39 3.22 -2.48
N LEU A 226 20.21 3.08 -3.09
CA LEU A 226 19.86 1.86 -3.83
C LEU A 226 20.66 1.72 -5.13
N ASP A 227 21.04 2.83 -5.76
CA ASP A 227 21.93 2.82 -6.93
C ASP A 227 23.36 2.46 -6.55
N GLN A 228 23.82 2.89 -5.35
CA GLN A 228 25.10 2.45 -4.82
C GLN A 228 25.12 0.92 -4.63
N TRP A 229 24.09 0.36 -3.98
CA TRP A 229 24.00 -1.10 -3.82
C TRP A 229 23.94 -1.84 -5.16
N ALA A 230 23.19 -1.32 -6.13
CA ALA A 230 23.13 -1.92 -7.46
C ALA A 230 24.45 -1.85 -8.24
N PHE A 231 25.31 -0.88 -7.92
CA PHE A 231 26.65 -0.78 -8.46
C PHE A 231 27.64 -1.78 -7.81
N GLU A 232 27.52 -1.98 -6.51
CA GLU A 232 28.41 -2.84 -5.73
C GLU A 232 28.10 -4.35 -5.90
N TYR A 233 26.83 -4.70 -6.14
CA TYR A 233 26.36 -6.10 -6.18
C TYR A 233 25.84 -6.47 -7.58
N PRO A 234 26.53 -7.37 -8.34
CA PRO A 234 26.25 -7.62 -9.77
C PRO A 234 24.83 -8.13 -10.10
N ARG A 235 24.17 -8.84 -9.14
CA ARG A 235 22.80 -9.38 -9.33
C ARG A 235 21.71 -8.46 -8.77
N VAL A 236 22.09 -7.26 -8.37
CA VAL A 236 21.18 -6.26 -7.79
C VAL A 236 20.91 -5.17 -8.83
N LYS A 237 19.64 -4.81 -9.01
CA LYS A 237 19.19 -3.83 -9.99
C LYS A 237 18.27 -2.80 -9.31
N SER A 238 18.58 -1.51 -9.41
CA SER A 238 17.78 -0.45 -8.83
C SER A 238 16.77 0.10 -9.84
N VAL A 239 15.48 0.11 -9.44
CA VAL A 239 14.39 0.78 -10.16
C VAL A 239 13.97 2.08 -9.48
N ALA A 240 14.54 2.39 -8.33
CA ALA A 240 14.16 3.53 -7.49
C ALA A 240 14.20 4.85 -8.25
N GLY A 241 13.09 5.59 -8.25
CA GLY A 241 12.99 6.92 -8.86
C GLY A 241 13.07 6.98 -10.39
N LYS A 242 13.28 5.85 -11.08
CA LYS A 242 13.58 5.78 -12.53
C LYS A 242 12.36 5.51 -13.39
N TYR A 243 11.34 4.84 -12.84
CA TYR A 243 10.17 4.37 -13.56
C TYR A 243 8.88 4.96 -13.00
N SER A 244 7.84 4.91 -13.80
CA SER A 244 6.49 5.30 -13.35
C SER A 244 5.87 4.20 -12.49
N LEU A 245 4.86 4.58 -11.69
CA LEU A 245 4.25 3.63 -10.74
C LEU A 245 3.59 2.42 -11.42
N ASP A 246 3.00 2.61 -12.60
CA ASP A 246 2.42 1.51 -13.40
C ASP A 246 3.50 0.55 -13.92
N GLN A 247 4.67 1.06 -14.29
CA GLN A 247 5.84 0.24 -14.66
C GLN A 247 6.39 -0.53 -13.44
N GLU A 248 6.49 0.13 -12.27
CA GLU A 248 6.88 -0.55 -11.04
C GLU A 248 5.87 -1.65 -10.66
N LEU A 249 4.55 -1.41 -10.78
CA LEU A 249 3.52 -2.41 -10.56
C LEU A 249 3.64 -3.61 -11.52
N ALA A 250 3.98 -3.34 -12.80
CA ALA A 250 4.22 -4.39 -13.78
C ALA A 250 5.43 -5.27 -13.38
N LEU A 251 6.52 -4.66 -12.93
CA LEU A 251 7.67 -5.41 -12.44
C LEU A 251 7.35 -6.19 -11.16
N ILE A 252 6.69 -5.55 -10.19
CA ILE A 252 6.31 -6.20 -8.93
C ILE A 252 5.46 -7.45 -9.21
N SER A 253 4.56 -7.41 -10.19
CA SER A 253 3.73 -8.57 -10.56
C SER A 253 4.51 -9.78 -11.10
N ARG A 254 5.76 -9.59 -11.49
CA ARG A 254 6.65 -10.64 -12.00
C ARG A 254 7.64 -11.18 -10.97
N LEU A 255 7.68 -10.55 -9.79
CA LEU A 255 8.50 -11.01 -8.68
C LEU A 255 7.96 -12.33 -8.12
N ASP A 256 8.85 -13.19 -7.65
CA ASP A 256 8.49 -14.38 -6.87
C ASP A 256 8.19 -14.00 -5.42
N LEU A 257 8.80 -12.90 -4.92
CA LEU A 257 8.66 -12.41 -3.55
C LEU A 257 9.04 -10.93 -3.47
N LEU A 258 8.37 -10.17 -2.60
CA LEU A 258 8.78 -8.82 -2.20
C LEU A 258 9.08 -8.77 -0.70
N ILE A 259 10.29 -8.32 -0.33
CA ILE A 259 10.66 -7.96 1.05
C ILE A 259 10.42 -6.46 1.20
N CYS A 260 9.64 -6.05 2.17
CA CYS A 260 9.39 -4.62 2.37
C CYS A 260 9.12 -4.29 3.84
N MET A 261 9.15 -3.00 4.14
CA MET A 261 8.66 -2.47 5.39
C MET A 261 7.13 -2.43 5.40
N ASP A 262 6.50 -2.15 6.55
CA ASP A 262 5.12 -1.66 6.63
C ASP A 262 5.01 -0.33 5.86
N SER A 263 4.94 -0.41 4.53
CA SER A 263 5.03 0.69 3.58
C SER A 263 4.04 0.55 2.42
N ALA A 264 4.04 1.48 1.48
CA ALA A 264 3.19 1.43 0.29
C ALA A 264 3.47 0.20 -0.59
N ASN A 265 4.73 -0.24 -0.65
CA ASN A 265 5.15 -1.37 -1.49
C ASN A 265 4.49 -2.70 -1.07
N MET A 266 4.20 -2.90 0.23
CA MET A 266 3.41 -4.03 0.70
C MET A 266 2.02 -4.06 0.02
N HIS A 267 1.38 -2.91 -0.06
CA HIS A 267 0.06 -2.81 -0.69
C HIS A 267 0.13 -2.93 -2.21
N PHE A 268 1.17 -2.39 -2.85
CA PHE A 268 1.38 -2.53 -4.29
C PHE A 268 1.57 -4.00 -4.69
N ALA A 269 2.41 -4.73 -3.97
CA ALA A 269 2.57 -6.16 -4.19
C ALA A 269 1.26 -6.93 -3.98
N SER A 270 0.49 -6.57 -2.96
CA SER A 270 -0.84 -7.15 -2.72
C SER A 270 -1.80 -6.90 -3.87
N LEU A 271 -1.75 -5.71 -4.52
CA LEU A 271 -2.61 -5.38 -5.66
C LEU A 271 -2.30 -6.19 -6.91
N VAL A 272 -1.09 -6.72 -7.05
CA VAL A 272 -0.67 -7.48 -8.23
C VAL A 272 -0.49 -8.98 -7.93
N GLY A 273 -0.85 -9.41 -6.72
CA GLY A 273 -0.81 -10.82 -6.31
C GLY A 273 0.57 -11.36 -5.95
N THR A 274 1.56 -10.49 -5.75
CA THR A 274 2.92 -10.89 -5.34
C THR A 274 2.97 -11.14 -3.84
N ARG A 275 3.58 -12.25 -3.42
CA ARG A 275 3.80 -12.59 -2.01
C ARG A 275 4.73 -11.56 -1.35
N VAL A 276 4.41 -11.19 -0.10
CA VAL A 276 5.14 -10.16 0.64
C VAL A 276 5.67 -10.70 1.97
N LEU A 277 6.96 -10.58 2.18
CA LEU A 277 7.56 -10.64 3.52
C LEU A 277 7.68 -9.22 4.06
N SER A 278 6.90 -8.89 5.07
CA SER A 278 6.84 -7.53 5.61
C SER A 278 7.50 -7.41 6.98
N VAL A 279 8.41 -6.41 7.13
CA VAL A 279 9.12 -6.14 8.38
C VAL A 279 8.40 -5.06 9.18
N TRP A 280 8.10 -5.35 10.45
CA TRP A 280 7.30 -4.50 11.33
C TRP A 280 8.05 -4.09 12.58
N GLY A 281 8.10 -2.77 12.82
CA GLY A 281 8.76 -2.18 13.99
C GLY A 281 7.78 -1.59 15.01
N ALA A 282 7.69 -0.26 15.08
CA ALA A 282 6.83 0.47 16.01
C ALA A 282 5.32 0.26 15.77
N THR A 283 4.94 -0.23 14.62
CA THR A 283 3.58 -0.57 14.20
C THR A 283 3.33 -2.08 14.40
N HIS A 284 2.10 -2.53 14.10
CA HIS A 284 1.73 -3.95 14.17
C HIS A 284 0.60 -4.24 13.18
N PRO A 285 0.54 -5.43 12.55
CA PRO A 285 -0.56 -5.85 11.67
C PRO A 285 -1.95 -5.72 12.33
N TYR A 286 -2.02 -5.87 13.65
CA TYR A 286 -3.26 -5.71 14.44
C TYR A 286 -3.92 -4.33 14.33
N ALA A 287 -3.20 -3.31 13.84
CA ALA A 287 -3.82 -2.02 13.53
C ALA A 287 -4.75 -2.06 12.29
N GLY A 288 -4.79 -3.18 11.58
CA GLY A 288 -5.67 -3.44 10.44
C GLY A 288 -5.14 -2.93 9.10
N PHE A 289 -3.83 -2.65 8.99
CA PHE A 289 -3.19 -2.15 7.75
C PHE A 289 -2.39 -3.22 7.01
N TYR A 290 -2.61 -4.49 7.31
CA TYR A 290 -1.90 -5.56 6.62
C TYR A 290 -2.27 -5.64 5.13
N GLY A 291 -1.37 -6.21 4.32
CA GLY A 291 -1.56 -6.35 2.88
C GLY A 291 -2.78 -7.22 2.53
N TYR A 292 -3.49 -6.81 1.50
CA TYR A 292 -4.67 -7.53 1.01
C TYR A 292 -4.29 -8.93 0.55
N HIS A 293 -4.99 -9.96 1.07
CA HIS A 293 -4.74 -11.39 0.81
C HIS A 293 -3.30 -11.86 1.06
N GLN A 294 -2.53 -11.14 1.89
CA GLN A 294 -1.21 -11.60 2.30
C GLN A 294 -1.34 -12.51 3.55
N ASP A 295 -0.43 -13.49 3.66
CA ASP A 295 -0.40 -14.42 4.78
C ASP A 295 0.15 -13.72 6.04
N PRO A 296 -0.57 -13.68 7.17
CA PRO A 296 -0.05 -13.12 8.42
C PRO A 296 1.24 -13.75 8.93
N GLU A 297 1.52 -15.00 8.58
CA GLU A 297 2.77 -15.68 8.92
C GLU A 297 4.00 -15.08 8.21
N ASP A 298 3.78 -14.28 7.16
CA ASP A 298 4.83 -13.58 6.43
C ASP A 298 5.18 -12.20 7.05
N CYS A 299 4.66 -11.90 8.25
CA CYS A 299 5.07 -10.76 9.05
C CYS A 299 6.36 -11.07 9.83
N ILE A 300 7.42 -10.33 9.58
CA ILE A 300 8.70 -10.45 10.30
C ILE A 300 8.76 -9.35 11.37
N GLN A 301 8.80 -9.74 12.63
CA GLN A 301 8.74 -8.81 13.75
C GLN A 301 9.22 -9.44 15.05
N LEU A 302 9.67 -8.61 15.98
CA LEU A 302 9.99 -9.04 17.35
C LEU A 302 8.77 -8.88 18.26
N ASP A 303 8.53 -9.84 19.13
CA ASP A 303 7.52 -9.71 20.17
C ASP A 303 8.10 -8.89 21.33
N LEU A 304 7.72 -7.63 21.42
CA LEU A 304 8.13 -6.69 22.47
C LEU A 304 6.91 -6.06 23.12
N PRO A 305 6.81 -6.00 24.46
CA PRO A 305 5.64 -5.48 25.17
C PRO A 305 5.27 -4.03 24.80
N CYS A 306 6.26 -3.23 24.38
CA CYS A 306 6.04 -1.86 23.94
C CYS A 306 5.30 -1.76 22.60
N ARG A 307 5.25 -2.83 21.78
CA ARG A 307 4.64 -2.82 20.45
C ARG A 307 3.15 -3.15 20.49
N PRO A 308 2.34 -2.57 19.56
CA PRO A 308 2.68 -1.36 18.82
C PRO A 308 2.69 -0.14 19.72
N CYS A 309 3.65 0.75 19.55
CA CYS A 309 3.68 2.04 20.24
C CYS A 309 3.18 3.20 19.39
N SER A 310 2.94 2.94 18.10
CA SER A 310 2.42 3.90 17.13
C SER A 310 1.53 3.20 16.11
N VAL A 311 0.45 3.85 15.69
CA VAL A 311 -0.42 3.33 14.61
C VAL A 311 0.25 3.49 13.25
N PHE A 312 1.03 4.56 13.04
CA PHE A 312 1.62 4.91 11.75
C PHE A 312 3.16 5.01 11.78
N GLY A 313 3.79 4.70 12.92
CA GLY A 313 5.25 4.74 13.06
C GLY A 313 5.86 6.15 13.27
N GLN A 314 5.03 7.20 13.39
CA GLN A 314 5.48 8.59 13.50
C GLN A 314 5.89 9.01 14.93
N LYS A 315 5.47 8.24 15.94
CA LYS A 315 5.78 8.56 17.33
C LYS A 315 7.25 8.24 17.66
N PRO A 316 7.89 9.02 18.56
CA PRO A 316 9.20 8.66 19.10
C PRO A 316 9.16 7.27 19.77
N CYS A 317 10.30 6.59 19.76
CA CYS A 317 10.42 5.31 20.44
C CYS A 317 10.28 5.50 21.96
N LEU A 318 9.36 4.77 22.60
CA LEU A 318 9.14 4.83 24.05
C LEU A 318 10.37 4.36 24.84
N ARG A 319 11.12 3.39 24.31
CA ARG A 319 12.34 2.84 24.88
C ARG A 319 13.59 3.66 24.52
N LYS A 320 13.50 4.58 23.54
CA LYS A 320 14.59 5.38 22.96
C LYS A 320 15.67 4.59 22.21
N ASP A 321 15.60 3.26 22.15
CA ASP A 321 16.60 2.37 21.55
C ASP A 321 16.22 1.79 20.17
N TRP A 322 14.94 1.87 19.80
CA TRP A 322 14.40 1.26 18.56
C TRP A 322 14.64 -0.26 18.48
N ALA A 323 14.65 -0.96 19.62
CA ALA A 323 14.93 -2.39 19.72
C ALA A 323 14.12 -3.23 18.73
N CYS A 324 12.85 -2.88 18.49
CA CYS A 324 11.98 -3.60 17.55
C CYS A 324 12.52 -3.69 16.10
N MET A 325 13.44 -2.80 15.73
CA MET A 325 14.12 -2.80 14.44
C MET A 325 15.60 -3.17 14.58
N LYS A 326 16.30 -2.62 15.59
CA LYS A 326 17.74 -2.82 15.72
C LYS A 326 18.16 -4.20 16.25
N GLN A 327 17.26 -4.90 16.95
CA GLN A 327 17.53 -6.25 17.48
C GLN A 327 16.93 -7.36 16.61
N LEU A 328 16.27 -7.01 15.51
CA LEU A 328 15.81 -7.99 14.53
C LEU A 328 17.03 -8.51 13.77
N ASN A 329 17.33 -9.81 13.93
CA ASN A 329 18.47 -10.43 13.26
C ASN A 329 18.19 -10.54 11.75
N PRO A 330 19.11 -10.12 10.86
CA PRO A 330 19.03 -10.33 9.41
C PRO A 330 18.73 -11.79 9.01
N ASP A 331 19.27 -12.77 9.72
CA ASP A 331 19.05 -14.19 9.46
C ASP A 331 17.56 -14.60 9.52
N LEU A 332 16.75 -13.91 10.32
CA LEU A 332 15.30 -14.17 10.34
C LEU A 332 14.64 -13.81 9.01
N ILE A 333 15.10 -12.74 8.37
CA ILE A 333 14.60 -12.32 7.05
C ILE A 333 15.11 -13.28 5.99
N ILE A 334 16.41 -13.57 5.98
CA ILE A 334 17.06 -14.46 5.01
C ILE A 334 16.41 -15.85 5.05
N ASN A 335 16.31 -16.47 6.22
CA ASN A 335 15.73 -17.80 6.39
C ASN A 335 14.25 -17.82 5.97
N LYS A 336 13.48 -16.76 6.25
CA LYS A 336 12.08 -16.66 5.82
C LYS A 336 11.97 -16.58 4.30
N VAL A 337 12.86 -15.84 3.62
CA VAL A 337 12.92 -15.79 2.15
C VAL A 337 13.20 -17.17 1.58
N LEU A 338 14.26 -17.83 2.05
CA LEU A 338 14.67 -19.14 1.54
C LEU A 338 13.56 -20.19 1.73
N THR A 339 12.96 -20.24 2.91
CA THR A 339 11.86 -21.15 3.21
C THR A 339 10.64 -20.87 2.33
N SER A 340 10.31 -19.59 2.13
CA SER A 340 9.16 -19.16 1.33
C SER A 340 9.29 -19.52 -0.15
N LEU A 341 10.49 -19.40 -0.70
CA LEU A 341 10.75 -19.73 -2.11
C LEU A 341 10.86 -21.25 -2.36
N ASN A 342 11.35 -22.01 -1.38
CA ASN A 342 11.42 -23.48 -1.46
C ASN A 342 10.05 -24.14 -1.34
N ALA A 343 9.17 -23.62 -0.48
CA ALA A 343 7.79 -24.13 -0.29
C ALA A 343 6.95 -24.04 -1.58
N VAL A 344 7.19 -23.05 -2.43
CA VAL A 344 6.48 -22.88 -3.72
C VAL A 344 6.83 -24.01 -4.71
N SER A 345 8.02 -24.64 -4.60
CA SER A 345 8.41 -25.75 -5.47
C SER A 345 7.56 -27.03 -5.26
N TYR A 346 6.94 -27.21 -4.09
CA TYR A 346 6.13 -28.38 -3.77
C TYR A 346 4.65 -28.24 -4.08
N THR A 347 4.12 -27.02 -4.24
CA THR A 347 2.68 -26.78 -4.50
C THR A 347 2.29 -26.91 -5.97
N HIS A 348 3.25 -26.90 -6.91
CA HIS A 348 3.00 -27.13 -8.33
C HIS A 348 3.03 -28.62 -8.75
N LEU A 349 3.20 -29.55 -7.80
CA LEU A 349 3.24 -31.01 -8.03
C LEU A 349 2.01 -31.74 -7.50
N ARG A 350 0.89 -31.02 -7.26
CA ARG A 350 -0.39 -31.67 -6.87
C ARG A 350 -1.52 -31.27 -7.81
#